data_e740c8855e58c1435894afb8d1cf5bd1
#
_entry.id   e740c8855e58c1435894afb8d1cf5bd1
#
_cell.length_a   1.000
_cell.length_b   1.000
_cell.length_c   1.000
_cell.angle_alpha   90.00
_cell.angle_beta   90.00
_cell.angle_gamma   90.00
#
_symmetry.space_group_name_H-M   'P 1'
#
loop_
_entity.id
_entity.type
_entity.pdbx_description
1 polymer ?
#
loop_
_entity_poly.entity_id
_entity_poly.type
_entity_poly.pdbx_seq_one_letter_code
_entity_poly.pdbx_strand_id
1 'polypeptide(L)'
;MFLFGRKKTAKTAKAAPPKEQKRSAFRMPVSFDVLYTLEGRRGRRRALANDLSAGGLRLATDEDLVAGSVLTLDFHLPDEFLAAMVVEKEVYEQTPFGLRPETVKHAPPGFEPVHVEAKVLMPFFDRDAKAFAYGLHFLDLESKVEEELQRFMHLWQINYLRVRKGES
;
A
#
# COMPACT_ATOMS: atom_id res chain seq x y z
N MET A 1 -51.77 44.93 -28.96
CA MET A 1 -51.52 43.52 -29.23
C MET A 1 -50.18 43.17 -28.58
N PHE A 2 -50.23 42.67 -27.32
CA PHE A 2 -49.03 42.44 -26.52
C PHE A 2 -48.73 40.93 -26.51
N LEU A 3 -47.57 40.53 -27.03
CA LEU A 3 -47.10 39.16 -27.02
C LEU A 3 -46.27 38.92 -25.79
N PHE A 4 -46.81 38.12 -24.87
CA PHE A 4 -46.10 37.64 -23.67
C PHE A 4 -45.13 36.48 -24.02
N GLY A 5 -43.84 36.76 -23.99
CA GLY A 5 -42.80 35.76 -24.13
C GLY A 5 -42.66 34.92 -22.83
N ARG A 6 -42.99 33.63 -22.88
CA ARG A 6 -42.77 32.67 -21.83
C ARG A 6 -41.25 32.37 -21.68
N LYS A 7 -40.62 32.83 -20.61
CA LYS A 7 -39.29 32.39 -20.20
C LYS A 7 -39.35 30.92 -19.75
N LYS A 8 -38.73 30.04 -20.52
CA LYS A 8 -38.44 28.66 -20.07
C LYS A 8 -37.35 28.70 -19.02
N THR A 9 -37.69 28.40 -17.77
CA THR A 9 -36.70 28.14 -16.69
C THR A 9 -36.02 26.81 -16.96
N ALA A 10 -34.73 26.84 -17.25
CA ALA A 10 -33.89 25.66 -17.36
C ALA A 10 -33.76 25.04 -15.97
N LYS A 11 -34.29 23.81 -15.81
CA LYS A 11 -34.05 22.97 -14.64
C LYS A 11 -32.59 22.60 -14.60
N THR A 12 -31.83 23.17 -13.65
CA THR A 12 -30.46 22.77 -13.36
C THR A 12 -30.48 21.32 -12.84
N ALA A 13 -30.00 20.40 -13.63
CA ALA A 13 -29.85 19.02 -13.23
C ALA A 13 -28.85 18.96 -12.07
N LYS A 14 -29.33 18.57 -10.89
CA LYS A 14 -28.53 18.35 -9.70
C LYS A 14 -27.59 17.19 -10.00
N ALA A 15 -26.27 17.46 -10.14
CA ALA A 15 -25.27 16.42 -10.33
C ALA A 15 -25.36 15.39 -9.22
N ALA A 16 -25.47 14.12 -9.59
CA ALA A 16 -25.48 13.05 -8.62
C ALA A 16 -24.14 13.07 -7.83
N PRO A 17 -24.18 12.80 -6.50
CA PRO A 17 -22.95 12.75 -5.73
C PRO A 17 -22.01 11.70 -6.33
N PRO A 18 -20.70 11.95 -6.34
CA PRO A 18 -19.73 10.98 -6.85
C PRO A 18 -19.90 9.67 -6.10
N LYS A 19 -20.09 8.58 -6.85
CA LYS A 19 -20.16 7.24 -6.27
C LYS A 19 -18.90 7.03 -5.46
N GLU A 20 -19.03 6.78 -4.16
CA GLU A 20 -17.93 6.34 -3.31
C GLU A 20 -17.27 5.12 -3.98
N GLN A 21 -16.08 5.34 -4.48
CA GLN A 21 -15.29 4.28 -5.08
C GLN A 21 -14.83 3.40 -3.93
N LYS A 22 -15.55 2.31 -3.66
CA LYS A 22 -15.17 1.31 -2.65
C LYS A 22 -13.78 0.80 -3.03
N ARG A 23 -12.79 1.14 -2.22
CA ARG A 23 -11.41 0.69 -2.40
C ARG A 23 -11.41 -0.84 -2.34
N SER A 24 -10.94 -1.49 -3.40
CA SER A 24 -10.93 -2.95 -3.54
C SER A 24 -9.81 -3.63 -2.76
N ALA A 25 -8.78 -2.88 -2.33
CA ALA A 25 -7.62 -3.43 -1.66
C ALA A 25 -7.39 -2.80 -0.28
N PHE A 26 -7.04 -3.65 0.68
CA PHE A 26 -6.57 -3.25 1.98
C PHE A 26 -5.26 -2.46 1.84
N ARG A 27 -5.12 -1.39 2.63
CA ARG A 27 -3.89 -0.60 2.72
C ARG A 27 -3.31 -0.73 4.11
N MET A 28 -2.05 -1.08 4.15
CA MET A 28 -1.29 -1.22 5.37
C MET A 28 -0.61 0.12 5.69
N PRO A 29 -0.84 0.72 6.87
CA PRO A 29 -0.05 1.87 7.29
C PRO A 29 1.39 1.40 7.53
N VAL A 30 2.32 2.01 6.85
CA VAL A 30 3.75 1.72 6.91
C VAL A 30 4.53 3.03 6.83
N SER A 31 5.79 2.98 7.25
CA SER A 31 6.72 4.08 7.07
C SER A 31 8.09 3.51 6.74
N PHE A 32 8.49 3.59 5.47
CA PHE A 32 9.79 3.12 5.03
C PHE A 32 10.30 3.92 3.83
N ASP A 33 11.61 3.89 3.65
CA ASP A 33 12.27 4.59 2.56
C ASP A 33 12.07 3.90 1.22
N VAL A 34 11.81 4.72 0.21
CA VAL A 34 11.71 4.30 -1.19
C VAL A 34 12.71 5.13 -2.01
N LEU A 35 13.51 4.47 -2.80
CA LEU A 35 14.28 5.13 -3.85
C LEU A 35 13.44 5.13 -5.12
N TYR A 36 13.42 6.27 -5.82
CA TYR A 36 12.69 6.36 -7.08
C TYR A 36 13.49 7.12 -8.14
N THR A 37 13.19 6.81 -9.39
CA THR A 37 13.70 7.50 -10.56
C THR A 37 12.53 7.92 -11.44
N LEU A 38 12.52 9.15 -11.90
CA LEU A 38 11.54 9.61 -12.88
C LEU A 38 11.98 9.21 -14.28
N GLU A 39 11.03 8.73 -15.08
CA GLU A 39 11.28 8.46 -16.49
C GLU A 39 11.85 9.72 -17.19
N GLY A 40 12.92 9.54 -17.94
CA GLY A 40 13.61 10.63 -18.65
C GLY A 40 14.48 11.56 -17.79
N ARG A 41 14.55 11.34 -16.48
CA ARG A 41 15.45 12.09 -15.59
C ARG A 41 16.55 11.21 -15.02
N ARG A 42 17.76 11.74 -14.93
CA ARG A 42 18.89 11.06 -14.30
C ARG A 42 18.89 11.28 -12.79
N GLY A 43 19.27 10.23 -12.05
CA GLY A 43 19.47 10.26 -10.61
C GLY A 43 18.35 9.62 -9.81
N ARG A 44 18.75 8.85 -8.80
CA ARG A 44 17.84 8.28 -7.79
C ARG A 44 17.52 9.32 -6.73
N ARG A 45 16.29 9.32 -6.27
CA ARG A 45 15.78 10.20 -5.23
C ARG A 45 15.18 9.36 -4.11
N ARG A 46 15.19 9.90 -2.91
CA ARG A 46 14.63 9.26 -1.72
C ARG A 46 13.30 9.90 -1.37
N ALA A 47 12.34 9.07 -1.03
CA ALA A 47 11.04 9.49 -0.52
C ALA A 47 10.56 8.51 0.56
N LEU A 48 9.48 8.83 1.23
CA LEU A 48 8.90 8.03 2.29
C LEU A 48 7.58 7.39 1.80
N ALA A 49 7.47 6.07 1.93
CA ALA A 49 6.19 5.40 1.78
C ALA A 49 5.39 5.50 3.08
N ASN A 50 4.13 5.93 3.01
CA ASN A 50 3.23 6.09 4.16
C ASN A 50 2.13 5.03 4.21
N ASP A 51 1.86 4.37 3.13
CA ASP A 51 1.01 3.17 3.08
C ASP A 51 1.42 2.25 1.92
N LEU A 52 1.08 0.98 2.06
CA LEU A 52 1.35 -0.05 1.05
C LEU A 52 0.09 -0.89 0.82
N SER A 53 -0.14 -1.25 -0.43
CA SER A 53 -1.15 -2.22 -0.85
C SER A 53 -0.57 -3.14 -1.93
N ALA A 54 -1.25 -4.24 -2.25
CA ALA A 54 -0.83 -5.12 -3.34
C ALA A 54 -0.74 -4.41 -4.70
N GLY A 55 -1.52 -3.37 -4.93
CA GLY A 55 -1.54 -2.63 -6.20
C GLY A 55 -0.83 -1.29 -6.18
N GLY A 56 -0.16 -0.90 -5.09
CA GLY A 56 0.52 0.39 -5.04
C GLY A 56 0.83 0.88 -3.63
N LEU A 57 1.41 2.05 -3.56
CA LEU A 57 1.79 2.70 -2.31
C LEU A 57 1.45 4.20 -2.33
N ARG A 58 1.56 4.83 -1.17
CA ARG A 58 1.49 6.27 -1.02
C ARG A 58 2.90 6.80 -0.73
N LEU A 59 3.35 7.72 -1.57
CA LEU A 59 4.69 8.30 -1.51
C LEU A 59 4.62 9.75 -1.03
N ALA A 60 5.34 10.08 0.02
CA ALA A 60 5.57 11.45 0.46
C ALA A 60 6.93 11.91 -0.04
N THR A 61 6.95 12.99 -0.80
CA THR A 61 8.16 13.61 -1.36
C THR A 61 7.96 15.11 -1.41
N ASP A 62 9.04 15.85 -1.36
CA ASP A 62 9.11 17.30 -1.54
C ASP A 62 9.14 17.72 -3.02
N GLU A 63 9.28 16.75 -3.93
CA GLU A 63 9.20 17.03 -5.36
C GLU A 63 7.76 17.10 -5.86
N ASP A 64 7.53 18.01 -6.79
CA ASP A 64 6.27 18.09 -7.51
C ASP A 64 6.21 17.02 -8.63
N LEU A 65 5.48 15.94 -8.36
CA LEU A 65 5.27 14.86 -9.30
C LEU A 65 4.04 15.11 -10.15
N VAL A 66 4.18 14.95 -11.45
CA VAL A 66 3.09 15.14 -12.40
C VAL A 66 2.20 13.89 -12.42
N ALA A 67 0.89 14.07 -12.24
CA ALA A 67 -0.07 12.96 -12.37
C ALA A 67 0.02 12.31 -13.75
N GLY A 68 0.04 10.99 -13.78
CA GLY A 68 0.18 10.18 -15.00
C GLY A 68 1.64 9.88 -15.38
N SER A 69 2.64 10.52 -14.77
CA SER A 69 4.05 10.15 -14.99
C SER A 69 4.36 8.77 -14.42
N VAL A 70 5.42 8.15 -14.92
CA VAL A 70 5.89 6.85 -14.50
C VAL A 70 7.18 7.01 -13.70
N LEU A 71 7.25 6.32 -12.58
CA LEU A 71 8.41 6.23 -11.71
C LEU A 71 8.89 4.77 -11.68
N THR A 72 10.19 4.58 -11.66
CA THR A 72 10.77 3.30 -11.25
C THR A 72 11.05 3.38 -9.75
N LEU A 73 10.53 2.43 -9.00
CA LEU A 73 10.65 2.35 -7.54
C LEU A 73 11.57 1.21 -7.15
N ASP A 74 12.45 1.48 -6.20
CA ASP A 74 13.27 0.47 -5.51
C ASP A 74 13.00 0.60 -4.01
N PHE A 75 12.49 -0.44 -3.39
CA PHE A 75 12.27 -0.44 -1.95
C PHE A 75 12.46 -1.82 -1.32
N HIS A 76 12.76 -1.80 -0.04
CA HIS A 76 12.87 -2.98 0.79
C HIS A 76 11.90 -2.83 1.97
N LEU A 77 11.15 -3.87 2.28
CA LEU A 77 10.30 -3.86 3.45
C LEU A 77 11.18 -3.91 4.71
N PRO A 78 10.92 -3.06 5.71
CA PRO A 78 11.70 -3.05 6.95
C PRO A 78 11.64 -4.39 7.68
N ASP A 79 12.77 -4.84 8.22
CA ASP A 79 12.88 -6.10 8.97
C ASP A 79 11.98 -6.14 10.21
N GLU A 80 11.68 -4.99 10.81
CA GLU A 80 10.78 -4.89 11.95
C GLU A 80 9.37 -5.40 11.62
N PHE A 81 8.90 -5.20 10.39
CA PHE A 81 7.61 -5.74 9.95
C PHE A 81 7.65 -7.26 9.83
N LEU A 82 8.79 -7.83 9.43
CA LEU A 82 8.98 -9.26 9.35
C LEU A 82 9.09 -9.89 10.74
N ALA A 83 9.81 -9.25 11.65
CA ALA A 83 9.96 -9.69 13.03
C ALA A 83 8.60 -9.77 13.77
N ALA A 84 7.71 -8.80 13.53
CA ALA A 84 6.36 -8.79 14.09
C ALA A 84 5.46 -9.95 13.60
N MET A 85 5.89 -10.67 12.57
CA MET A 85 5.15 -11.79 11.97
C MET A 85 5.70 -13.17 12.34
N VAL A 86 6.66 -13.23 13.26
CA VAL A 86 7.15 -14.51 13.78
C VAL A 86 6.01 -15.23 14.50
N VAL A 87 5.68 -16.41 14.04
CA VAL A 87 4.65 -17.26 14.65
C VAL A 87 5.34 -18.39 15.38
N GLU A 88 5.04 -18.54 16.66
CA GLU A 88 5.46 -19.69 17.44
C GLU A 88 4.48 -20.86 17.19
N LYS A 89 5.01 -22.00 16.80
CA LYS A 89 4.23 -23.23 16.62
C LYS A 89 4.80 -24.31 17.50
N GLU A 90 3.92 -25.02 18.21
CA GLU A 90 4.30 -26.29 18.84
C GLU A 90 4.42 -27.37 17.76
N VAL A 91 5.59 -27.95 17.68
CA VAL A 91 5.90 -29.11 16.83
C VAL A 91 6.21 -30.27 17.76
N TYR A 92 5.68 -31.44 17.48
CA TYR A 92 5.96 -32.64 18.29
C TYR A 92 7.10 -33.41 17.65
N GLU A 93 8.25 -33.46 18.33
CA GLU A 93 9.37 -34.29 17.92
C GLU A 93 9.19 -35.71 18.45
N GLN A 94 9.39 -36.71 17.60
CA GLN A 94 9.35 -38.11 18.02
C GLN A 94 10.70 -38.50 18.62
N THR A 95 10.70 -38.78 19.91
CA THR A 95 11.87 -39.28 20.64
C THR A 95 11.71 -40.75 20.96
N PRO A 96 12.79 -41.48 21.35
CA PRO A 96 12.70 -42.87 21.79
C PRO A 96 11.78 -43.08 23.02
N PHE A 97 11.45 -42.02 23.73
CA PHE A 97 10.63 -42.05 24.97
C PHE A 97 9.22 -41.50 24.72
N GLY A 98 8.85 -41.17 23.47
CA GLY A 98 7.54 -40.63 23.12
C GLY A 98 7.63 -39.28 22.40
N LEU A 99 6.47 -38.60 22.26
CA LEU A 99 6.39 -37.28 21.63
C LEU A 99 6.77 -36.18 22.63
N ARG A 100 7.73 -35.35 22.26
CA ARG A 100 8.13 -34.17 23.02
C ARG A 100 7.66 -32.89 22.29
N PRO A 101 6.93 -32.01 22.99
CA PRO A 101 6.58 -30.72 22.38
C PRO A 101 7.83 -29.83 22.29
N GLU A 102 8.05 -29.24 21.15
CA GLU A 102 9.07 -28.24 20.89
C GLU A 102 8.42 -26.99 20.29
N THR A 103 8.76 -25.81 20.82
CA THR A 103 8.29 -24.56 20.28
C THR A 103 9.24 -24.06 19.20
N VAL A 104 8.81 -24.06 17.95
CA VAL A 104 9.60 -23.59 16.83
C VAL A 104 9.08 -22.23 16.38
N LYS A 105 10.01 -21.26 16.26
CA LYS A 105 9.69 -19.93 15.72
C LYS A 105 9.78 -19.99 14.21
N HIS A 106 8.65 -19.77 13.55
CA HIS A 106 8.58 -19.59 12.11
C HIS A 106 8.57 -18.10 11.79
N ALA A 107 9.67 -17.61 11.23
CA ALA A 107 9.69 -16.31 10.59
C ALA A 107 9.17 -16.44 9.15
N PRO A 108 8.42 -15.45 8.62
CA PRO A 108 8.14 -15.41 7.21
C PRO A 108 9.46 -15.33 6.42
N PRO A 109 9.52 -15.86 5.19
CA PRO A 109 10.69 -15.67 4.34
C PRO A 109 10.96 -14.19 4.18
N GLY A 110 12.23 -13.79 4.22
CA GLY A 110 12.63 -12.42 3.95
C GLY A 110 12.14 -11.99 2.56
N PHE A 111 11.79 -10.72 2.43
CA PHE A 111 11.43 -10.15 1.12
C PHE A 111 12.68 -9.70 0.41
N GLU A 112 12.79 -10.08 -0.85
CA GLU A 112 13.77 -9.48 -1.74
C GLU A 112 13.43 -8.00 -1.99
N PRO A 113 14.42 -7.16 -2.34
CA PRO A 113 14.15 -5.80 -2.76
C PRO A 113 13.15 -5.77 -3.91
N VAL A 114 12.13 -4.93 -3.80
CA VAL A 114 11.11 -4.77 -4.83
C VAL A 114 11.57 -3.71 -5.82
N HIS A 115 11.63 -4.08 -7.08
CA HIS A 115 11.88 -3.19 -8.19
C HIS A 115 10.63 -3.18 -9.08
N VAL A 116 9.99 -2.03 -9.22
CA VAL A 116 8.71 -1.94 -9.94
C VAL A 116 8.50 -0.57 -10.56
N GLU A 117 7.87 -0.53 -11.72
CA GLU A 117 7.34 0.70 -12.29
C GLU A 117 5.99 1.04 -11.66
N ALA A 118 5.77 2.33 -11.43
CA ALA A 118 4.53 2.81 -10.85
C ALA A 118 4.07 4.11 -11.52
N LYS A 119 2.78 4.20 -11.75
CA LYS A 119 2.12 5.39 -12.29
C LYS A 119 1.69 6.32 -11.16
N VAL A 120 2.06 7.59 -11.27
CA VAL A 120 1.62 8.64 -10.35
C VAL A 120 0.14 8.92 -10.57
N LEU A 121 -0.64 8.81 -9.51
CA LEU A 121 -2.04 9.20 -9.45
C LEU A 121 -2.15 10.68 -9.03
N MET A 122 -3.37 11.11 -8.71
CA MET A 122 -3.60 12.48 -8.25
C MET A 122 -2.87 12.76 -6.94
N PRO A 123 -2.21 13.92 -6.81
CA PRO A 123 -1.65 14.37 -5.55
C PRO A 123 -2.75 14.67 -4.54
N PHE A 124 -2.45 14.53 -3.27
CA PHE A 124 -3.30 14.98 -2.18
C PHE A 124 -2.42 15.56 -1.08
N PHE A 125 -2.99 16.52 -0.36
CA PHE A 125 -2.29 17.11 0.77
C PHE A 125 -2.54 16.26 2.02
N ASP A 126 -1.46 15.69 2.56
CA ASP A 126 -1.50 14.97 3.84
C ASP A 126 -1.47 16.01 4.98
N ARG A 127 -2.58 16.12 5.71
CA ARG A 127 -2.73 17.11 6.79
C ARG A 127 -1.86 16.78 8.00
N ASP A 128 -1.63 15.51 8.26
CA ASP A 128 -0.86 15.05 9.41
C ASP A 128 0.64 15.28 9.16
N ALA A 129 1.12 14.94 7.96
CA ALA A 129 2.49 15.19 7.54
C ALA A 129 2.75 16.64 7.09
N LYS A 130 1.70 17.45 6.86
CA LYS A 130 1.75 18.81 6.28
C LYS A 130 2.57 18.86 4.96
N ALA A 131 2.51 17.80 4.18
CA ALA A 131 3.25 17.61 2.96
C ALA A 131 2.35 17.07 1.85
N PHE A 132 2.79 17.22 0.61
CA PHE A 132 2.13 16.56 -0.51
C PHE A 132 2.49 15.08 -0.50
N ALA A 133 1.49 14.25 -0.77
CA ALA A 133 1.66 12.84 -0.96
C ALA A 133 1.00 12.42 -2.29
N TYR A 134 1.53 11.38 -2.89
CA TYR A 134 1.13 10.89 -4.20
C TYR A 134 0.72 9.43 -4.08
N GLY A 135 -0.49 9.10 -4.53
CA GLY A 135 -0.85 7.71 -4.75
C GLY A 135 -0.08 7.18 -5.95
N LEU A 136 0.56 6.03 -5.79
CA LEU A 136 1.23 5.32 -6.85
C LEU A 136 0.52 4.00 -7.12
N HIS A 137 0.33 3.68 -8.40
CA HIS A 137 -0.22 2.40 -8.85
C HIS A 137 0.89 1.61 -9.53
N PHE A 138 1.18 0.41 -9.06
CA PHE A 138 2.18 -0.46 -9.66
C PHE A 138 1.77 -0.89 -11.06
N LEU A 139 2.73 -0.86 -11.98
CA LEU A 139 2.58 -1.34 -13.35
C LEU A 139 3.36 -2.65 -13.49
N ASP A 140 2.75 -3.61 -14.17
CA ASP A 140 3.39 -4.87 -14.58
C ASP A 140 4.23 -5.55 -13.46
N LEU A 141 3.64 -5.63 -12.25
CA LEU A 141 4.26 -6.29 -11.13
C LEU A 141 4.43 -7.79 -11.46
N GLU A 142 5.64 -8.32 -11.31
CA GLU A 142 5.87 -9.75 -11.49
C GLU A 142 4.96 -10.56 -10.56
N SER A 143 4.33 -11.62 -11.09
CA SER A 143 3.36 -12.42 -10.34
C SER A 143 3.91 -12.93 -9.01
N LYS A 144 5.20 -13.31 -8.98
CA LYS A 144 5.88 -13.74 -7.74
C LYS A 144 5.92 -12.63 -6.69
N VAL A 145 6.26 -11.41 -7.11
CA VAL A 145 6.34 -10.23 -6.20
C VAL A 145 4.94 -9.84 -5.72
N GLU A 146 3.96 -9.90 -6.61
CA GLU A 146 2.55 -9.64 -6.26
C GLU A 146 2.06 -10.64 -5.21
N GLU A 147 2.31 -11.93 -5.39
CA GLU A 147 1.95 -12.98 -4.43
C GLU A 147 2.65 -12.80 -3.09
N GLU A 148 3.92 -12.44 -3.08
CA GLU A 148 4.69 -12.16 -1.87
C GLU A 148 4.13 -10.94 -1.12
N LEU A 149 3.82 -9.86 -1.82
CA LEU A 149 3.18 -8.67 -1.23
C LEU A 149 1.80 -8.99 -0.66
N GLN A 150 0.98 -9.72 -1.40
CA GLN A 150 -0.34 -10.14 -0.93
C GLN A 150 -0.24 -11.01 0.32
N ARG A 151 0.68 -11.98 0.33
CA ARG A 151 0.94 -12.84 1.48
C ARG A 151 1.42 -12.04 2.69
N PHE A 152 2.35 -11.12 2.49
CA PHE A 152 2.84 -10.23 3.53
C PHE A 152 1.70 -9.40 4.13
N MET A 153 0.89 -8.77 3.31
CA MET A 153 -0.23 -7.95 3.76
C MET A 153 -1.27 -8.77 4.53
N HIS A 154 -1.53 -9.99 4.10
CA HIS A 154 -2.44 -10.90 4.79
C HIS A 154 -1.93 -11.27 6.18
N LEU A 155 -0.66 -11.64 6.30
CA LEU A 155 -0.02 -11.97 7.58
C LEU A 155 -0.01 -10.76 8.52
N TRP A 156 0.33 -9.59 7.99
CA TRP A 156 0.31 -8.35 8.75
C TRP A 156 -1.09 -8.00 9.26
N GLN A 157 -2.10 -8.17 8.44
CA GLN A 157 -3.50 -7.93 8.81
C GLN A 157 -3.94 -8.85 9.94
N ILE A 158 -3.59 -10.14 9.89
CA ILE A 158 -3.88 -11.10 10.96
C ILE A 158 -3.21 -10.65 12.26
N ASN A 159 -1.94 -10.30 12.22
CA ASN A 159 -1.20 -9.85 13.39
C ASN A 159 -1.76 -8.54 13.97
N TYR A 160 -2.06 -7.58 13.13
CA TYR A 160 -2.70 -6.32 13.53
C TYR A 160 -4.04 -6.54 14.25
N LEU A 161 -4.86 -7.44 13.75
CA LEU A 161 -6.14 -7.78 14.37
C LEU A 161 -5.97 -8.51 15.70
N ARG A 162 -4.97 -9.38 15.85
CA ARG A 162 -4.63 -10.06 17.11
C ARG A 162 -4.22 -9.06 18.19
N VAL A 163 -3.27 -8.19 17.88
CA VAL A 163 -2.80 -7.15 18.79
C VAL A 163 -3.95 -6.23 19.23
N ARG A 164 -4.82 -5.86 18.33
CA ARG A 164 -5.97 -5.01 18.64
C ARG A 164 -7.01 -5.70 19.52
N LYS A 165 -7.11 -7.02 19.46
CA LYS A 165 -8.01 -7.81 20.32
C LYS A 165 -7.41 -8.14 21.68
N GLY A 166 -6.14 -7.79 21.95
CA GLY A 166 -5.45 -8.11 23.20
C GLY A 166 -5.07 -9.58 23.34
N GLU A 167 -5.07 -10.33 22.26
CA GLU A 167 -4.57 -11.70 22.19
C GLU A 167 -3.05 -11.64 21.97
N SER A 168 -2.26 -11.62 23.08
CA SER A 168 -0.80 -11.71 23.05
C SER A 168 -0.38 -13.16 23.15
#